data_3dd6d30133b32030375aa0178e2d5008
#
_entry.id   3dd6d30133b32030375aa0178e2d5008
#
_cell.length_a   1.000
_cell.length_b   1.000
_cell.length_c   1.000
_cell.angle_alpha   90.00
_cell.angle_beta   90.00
_cell.angle_gamma   90.00
#
_symmetry.space_group_name_H-M   'P 1'
#
loop_
_entity.id
_entity.type
_entity.pdbx_description
1 polymer ?
#
loop_
_entity_poly.entity_id
_entity_poly.type
_entity_poly.pdbx_seq_one_letter_code
_entity_poly.pdbx_strand_id
1 'polypeptide(L)'
;MKQFYMSRRFWKEIRTNIPQKISNRRPRKGSKKIMRALFFIFRTGIPWKALPSTFHVSPSTVHRRFQEWIHDQVFFNFWKKILEKYQRKNHEMMRWVAIDGSNSKAPLGGESVGPSPVDRRKVGVKKHICVDQNGIMLGISVSGANRHDNVFVKETVQNIPISLLHSHVVFAADSAYDSKQTKIFLKKKGFVSLISQNKRRSKKVVEKIRSRHRWIIERTHSHLNNWRGIFIRWNKKVKNYVAAIQIAATYYTLRFI
;
A
#
# COMPACT_ATOMS: atom_id res chain seq x y z
N MET A 1 4.41 -7.43 -22.83
CA MET A 1 2.93 -7.33 -22.56
C MET A 1 2.44 -8.18 -21.39
N LYS A 2 3.00 -9.37 -21.06
CA LYS A 2 2.53 -10.23 -19.94
C LYS A 2 2.46 -9.54 -18.57
N GLN A 3 3.31 -8.55 -18.29
CA GLN A 3 3.36 -7.84 -17.00
C GLN A 3 2.14 -6.98 -16.64
N PHE A 4 1.29 -6.66 -17.63
CA PHE A 4 0.07 -5.88 -17.38
C PHE A 4 -1.15 -6.72 -17.02
N TYR A 5 -1.03 -8.04 -17.11
CA TYR A 5 -2.13 -8.96 -16.87
C TYR A 5 -1.98 -9.71 -15.55
N MET A 6 -3.12 -9.98 -14.94
CA MET A 6 -3.22 -10.74 -13.71
C MET A 6 -2.70 -12.17 -13.89
N SER A 7 -1.78 -12.61 -13.01
CA SER A 7 -1.26 -13.98 -13.03
C SER A 7 -2.32 -15.02 -12.60
N ARG A 8 -2.16 -16.28 -13.04
CA ARG A 8 -3.01 -17.40 -12.59
C ARG A 8 -2.93 -17.60 -11.07
N ARG A 9 -1.75 -17.45 -10.48
CA ARG A 9 -1.52 -17.56 -9.04
C ARG A 9 -2.30 -16.51 -8.26
N PHE A 10 -2.24 -15.23 -8.67
CA PHE A 10 -2.99 -14.16 -8.03
C PHE A 10 -4.50 -14.45 -8.06
N TRP A 11 -5.04 -14.91 -9.19
CA TRP A 11 -6.44 -15.28 -9.29
C TRP A 11 -6.81 -16.44 -8.37
N LYS A 12 -5.98 -17.51 -8.33
CA LYS A 12 -6.23 -18.67 -7.45
C LYS A 12 -6.38 -18.25 -5.99
N GLU A 13 -5.57 -17.30 -5.55
CA GLU A 13 -5.58 -16.81 -4.16
C GLU A 13 -6.73 -15.85 -3.88
N ILE A 14 -6.99 -14.85 -4.74
CA ILE A 14 -8.03 -13.85 -4.47
C ILE A 14 -9.44 -14.38 -4.59
N ARG A 15 -9.70 -15.35 -5.46
CA ARG A 15 -11.05 -15.85 -5.75
C ARG A 15 -11.80 -16.34 -4.50
N THR A 16 -11.10 -16.85 -3.51
CA THR A 16 -11.67 -17.35 -2.25
C THR A 16 -12.14 -16.23 -1.31
N ASN A 17 -11.71 -14.99 -1.56
CA ASN A 17 -12.11 -13.81 -0.80
C ASN A 17 -13.26 -13.04 -1.46
N ILE A 18 -13.62 -13.39 -2.69
CA ILE A 18 -14.69 -12.73 -3.42
C ILE A 18 -16.04 -13.35 -3.07
N PRO A 19 -16.99 -12.57 -2.50
CA PRO A 19 -18.31 -13.08 -2.16
C PRO A 19 -19.07 -13.62 -3.39
N GLN A 20 -19.69 -14.78 -3.26
CA GLN A 20 -20.57 -15.35 -4.26
C GLN A 20 -21.97 -14.74 -4.09
N LYS A 21 -22.20 -13.58 -4.70
CA LYS A 21 -23.51 -12.93 -4.68
C LYS A 21 -24.34 -13.41 -5.89
N ILE A 22 -25.41 -14.11 -5.64
CA ILE A 22 -26.39 -14.54 -6.66
C ILE A 22 -27.28 -13.35 -7.05
N SER A 23 -27.68 -13.26 -8.29
CA SER A 23 -28.64 -12.27 -8.78
C SER A 23 -29.85 -13.01 -9.37
N ASN A 24 -31.03 -12.65 -8.87
CA ASN A 24 -32.30 -13.29 -9.30
C ASN A 24 -32.81 -12.81 -10.69
N ARG A 25 -32.20 -11.72 -11.22
CA ARG A 25 -32.69 -11.15 -12.51
C ARG A 25 -31.75 -11.45 -13.68
N ARG A 26 -30.48 -11.07 -13.59
CA ARG A 26 -29.47 -11.30 -14.65
C ARG A 26 -28.22 -11.94 -14.08
N PRO A 27 -27.65 -12.95 -14.77
CA PRO A 27 -26.38 -13.53 -14.35
C PRO A 27 -25.31 -12.45 -14.20
N ARG A 28 -24.61 -12.43 -13.06
CA ARG A 28 -23.51 -11.50 -12.84
C ARG A 28 -22.32 -11.86 -13.74
N LYS A 29 -21.69 -10.85 -14.33
CA LYS A 29 -20.41 -11.07 -15.04
C LYS A 29 -19.40 -11.72 -14.11
N GLY A 30 -18.73 -12.75 -14.59
CA GLY A 30 -17.79 -13.56 -13.79
C GLY A 30 -16.71 -12.72 -13.12
N SER A 31 -16.50 -12.95 -11.83
CA SER A 31 -15.56 -12.18 -10.98
C SER A 31 -14.14 -12.17 -11.53
N LYS A 32 -13.73 -13.24 -12.23
CA LYS A 32 -12.40 -13.32 -12.88
C LYS A 32 -12.22 -12.25 -13.96
N LYS A 33 -13.24 -12.01 -14.78
CA LYS A 33 -13.20 -10.98 -15.84
C LYS A 33 -13.08 -9.58 -15.22
N ILE A 34 -13.88 -9.32 -14.16
CA ILE A 34 -13.84 -8.05 -13.43
C ILE A 34 -12.45 -7.83 -12.80
N MET A 35 -11.91 -8.83 -12.11
CA MET A 35 -10.58 -8.72 -11.48
C MET A 35 -9.46 -8.50 -12.50
N ARG A 36 -9.52 -9.17 -13.67
CA ARG A 36 -8.57 -8.94 -14.76
C ARG A 36 -8.62 -7.49 -15.26
N ALA A 37 -9.83 -6.93 -15.42
CA ALA A 37 -10.01 -5.55 -15.83
C ALA A 37 -9.47 -4.56 -14.77
N LEU A 38 -9.77 -4.78 -13.48
CA LEU A 38 -9.24 -3.96 -12.38
C LEU A 38 -7.72 -3.99 -12.34
N PHE A 39 -7.14 -5.18 -12.41
CA PHE A 39 -5.70 -5.35 -12.41
C PHE A 39 -5.05 -4.58 -13.55
N PHE A 40 -5.62 -4.68 -14.77
CA PHE A 40 -5.14 -3.97 -15.94
C PHE A 40 -5.25 -2.45 -15.77
N ILE A 41 -6.39 -1.92 -15.30
CA ILE A 41 -6.59 -0.49 -15.05
C ILE A 41 -5.54 0.05 -14.07
N PHE A 42 -5.30 -0.64 -12.95
CA PHE A 42 -4.33 -0.16 -11.96
C PHE A 42 -2.88 -0.31 -12.43
N ARG A 43 -2.56 -1.35 -13.20
CA ARG A 43 -1.21 -1.52 -13.76
C ARG A 43 -0.87 -0.50 -14.83
N THR A 44 -1.83 -0.18 -15.71
CA THR A 44 -1.62 0.72 -16.84
C THR A 44 -1.93 2.18 -16.52
N GLY A 45 -2.79 2.43 -15.51
CA GLY A 45 -3.26 3.78 -15.16
C GLY A 45 -4.21 4.38 -16.20
N ILE A 46 -4.80 3.59 -17.08
CA ILE A 46 -5.77 4.09 -18.06
C ILE A 46 -7.04 4.60 -17.38
N PRO A 47 -7.72 5.59 -17.98
CA PRO A 47 -9.08 5.97 -17.55
C PRO A 47 -10.04 4.78 -17.60
N TRP A 48 -11.00 4.72 -16.66
CA TRP A 48 -12.00 3.66 -16.63
C TRP A 48 -12.71 3.45 -17.96
N LYS A 49 -13.08 4.55 -18.63
CA LYS A 49 -13.78 4.52 -19.93
C LYS A 49 -12.91 3.98 -21.08
N ALA A 50 -11.59 4.00 -20.93
CA ALA A 50 -10.64 3.48 -21.92
C ALA A 50 -10.33 1.98 -21.75
N LEU A 51 -11.11 1.25 -20.92
CA LEU A 51 -10.95 -0.18 -20.79
C LEU A 51 -11.22 -0.88 -22.12
N PRO A 52 -10.28 -1.68 -22.67
CA PRO A 52 -10.44 -2.36 -23.93
C PRO A 52 -11.65 -3.30 -23.96
N SER A 53 -12.37 -3.34 -25.07
CA SER A 53 -13.54 -4.23 -25.30
C SER A 53 -13.19 -5.71 -25.18
N THR A 54 -11.93 -6.09 -25.39
CA THR A 54 -11.39 -7.45 -25.23
C THR A 54 -11.54 -8.03 -23.83
N PHE A 55 -11.84 -7.19 -22.82
CA PHE A 55 -12.21 -7.68 -21.49
C PHE A 55 -13.65 -8.19 -21.41
N HIS A 56 -14.51 -7.88 -22.41
CA HIS A 56 -15.92 -8.28 -22.50
C HIS A 56 -16.75 -7.88 -21.27
N VAL A 57 -16.42 -6.75 -20.67
CA VAL A 57 -17.12 -6.13 -19.53
C VAL A 57 -17.13 -4.61 -19.69
N SER A 58 -18.24 -3.96 -19.36
CA SER A 58 -18.33 -2.51 -19.42
C SER A 58 -17.56 -1.84 -18.27
N PRO A 59 -16.95 -0.67 -18.49
CA PRO A 59 -16.26 0.09 -17.44
C PRO A 59 -17.13 0.36 -16.20
N SER A 60 -18.42 0.69 -16.41
CA SER A 60 -19.39 0.93 -15.34
C SER A 60 -19.63 -0.32 -14.48
N THR A 61 -19.74 -1.49 -15.11
CA THR A 61 -19.85 -2.77 -14.39
C THR A 61 -18.59 -3.05 -13.57
N VAL A 62 -17.39 -2.83 -14.13
CA VAL A 62 -16.13 -3.02 -13.40
C VAL A 62 -16.06 -2.07 -12.21
N HIS A 63 -16.38 -0.78 -12.40
CA HIS A 63 -16.36 0.21 -11.34
C HIS A 63 -17.35 -0.10 -10.22
N ARG A 64 -18.61 -0.47 -10.55
CA ARG A 64 -19.63 -0.86 -9.57
C ARG A 64 -19.17 -2.07 -8.75
N ARG A 65 -18.63 -3.12 -9.38
CA ARG A 65 -18.09 -4.30 -8.69
C ARG A 65 -16.88 -3.95 -7.80
N PHE A 66 -16.04 -3.03 -8.23
CA PHE A 66 -14.93 -2.53 -7.41
C PHE A 66 -15.43 -1.85 -6.15
N GLN A 67 -16.47 -1.00 -6.24
CA GLN A 67 -17.09 -0.37 -5.05
C GLN A 67 -17.74 -1.42 -4.12
N GLU A 68 -18.43 -2.41 -4.65
CA GLU A 68 -18.98 -3.53 -3.88
C GLU A 68 -17.88 -4.28 -3.13
N TRP A 69 -16.77 -4.60 -3.79
CA TRP A 69 -15.66 -5.33 -3.18
C TRP A 69 -14.87 -4.51 -2.15
N ILE A 70 -14.82 -3.19 -2.30
CA ILE A 70 -14.27 -2.30 -1.26
C ILE A 70 -15.18 -2.31 -0.04
N HIS A 71 -16.49 -2.18 -0.23
CA HIS A 71 -17.47 -2.23 0.85
C HIS A 71 -17.38 -3.56 1.63
N ASP A 72 -17.29 -4.67 0.91
CA ASP A 72 -17.16 -6.03 1.47
C ASP A 72 -15.71 -6.33 1.95
N GLN A 73 -14.82 -5.35 1.99
CA GLN A 73 -13.42 -5.43 2.42
C GLN A 73 -12.58 -6.54 1.73
N VAL A 74 -12.94 -6.93 0.52
CA VAL A 74 -12.30 -8.03 -0.21
C VAL A 74 -10.79 -7.84 -0.33
N PHE A 75 -10.33 -6.63 -0.67
CA PHE A 75 -8.91 -6.35 -0.89
C PHE A 75 -8.12 -6.32 0.40
N PHE A 76 -8.70 -5.78 1.47
CA PHE A 76 -8.09 -5.79 2.80
C PHE A 76 -7.95 -7.20 3.35
N ASN A 77 -9.03 -7.99 3.33
CA ASN A 77 -9.04 -9.37 3.81
C ASN A 77 -8.09 -10.26 3.00
N PHE A 78 -8.00 -10.02 1.68
CA PHE A 78 -7.07 -10.74 0.84
C PHE A 78 -5.61 -10.37 1.16
N TRP A 79 -5.30 -9.09 1.32
CA TRP A 79 -3.97 -8.63 1.72
C TRP A 79 -3.58 -9.21 3.08
N LYS A 80 -4.45 -9.13 4.08
CA LYS A 80 -4.25 -9.74 5.41
C LYS A 80 -3.93 -11.23 5.31
N LYS A 81 -4.75 -11.99 4.60
CA LYS A 81 -4.56 -13.44 4.39
C LYS A 81 -3.20 -13.78 3.76
N ILE A 82 -2.76 -12.98 2.80
CA ILE A 82 -1.47 -13.21 2.14
C ILE A 82 -0.30 -12.83 3.05
N LEU A 83 -0.44 -11.79 3.86
CA LEU A 83 0.55 -11.45 4.90
C LEU A 83 0.66 -12.55 5.96
N GLU A 84 -0.46 -13.12 6.41
CA GLU A 84 -0.46 -14.26 7.35
C GLU A 84 0.22 -15.50 6.75
N LYS A 85 0.00 -15.79 5.46
CA LYS A 85 0.72 -16.87 4.75
C LYS A 85 2.22 -16.58 4.66
N TYR A 86 2.58 -15.35 4.33
CA TYR A 86 3.97 -14.91 4.26
C TYR A 86 4.64 -15.04 5.61
N GLN A 87 4.01 -14.58 6.67
CA GLN A 87 4.50 -14.64 8.05
C GLN A 87 4.75 -16.10 8.49
N ARG A 88 3.79 -17.01 8.23
CA ARG A 88 3.93 -18.44 8.56
C ARG A 88 5.11 -19.11 7.85
N LYS A 89 5.39 -18.71 6.62
CA LYS A 89 6.52 -19.27 5.86
C LYS A 89 7.88 -18.70 6.29
N ASN A 90 7.90 -17.49 6.85
CA ASN A 90 9.10 -16.72 7.13
C ASN A 90 9.20 -16.32 8.60
N HIS A 91 8.90 -17.25 9.54
CA HIS A 91 8.80 -17.01 10.98
C HIS A 91 9.98 -16.26 11.61
N GLU A 92 11.21 -16.47 11.12
CA GLU A 92 12.43 -15.85 11.67
C GLU A 92 12.72 -14.45 11.11
N MET A 93 11.94 -13.95 10.15
CA MET A 93 12.41 -12.86 9.28
C MET A 93 11.91 -11.47 9.62
N MET A 94 10.99 -11.27 10.55
CA MET A 94 10.58 -9.92 10.95
C MET A 94 11.47 -9.34 12.05
N ARG A 95 12.75 -9.14 11.77
CA ARG A 95 13.71 -8.55 12.71
C ARG A 95 13.60 -7.04 12.78
N TRP A 96 13.20 -6.42 11.70
CA TRP A 96 13.01 -4.99 11.62
C TRP A 96 11.94 -4.60 10.58
N VAL A 97 11.38 -3.43 10.79
CA VAL A 97 10.49 -2.76 9.86
C VAL A 97 11.01 -1.36 9.55
N ALA A 98 10.71 -0.84 8.37
CA ALA A 98 11.02 0.54 8.00
C ALA A 98 9.75 1.26 7.54
N ILE A 99 9.66 2.57 7.80
CA ILE A 99 8.58 3.42 7.33
C ILE A 99 9.14 4.56 6.47
N ASP A 100 8.41 4.90 5.42
CA ASP A 100 8.70 6.10 4.61
C ASP A 100 7.45 6.60 3.90
N GLY A 101 7.46 7.88 3.51
CA GLY A 101 6.41 8.55 2.77
C GLY A 101 6.83 8.87 1.33
N SER A 102 5.98 8.55 0.35
CA SER A 102 6.22 8.86 -1.05
C SER A 102 5.07 9.63 -1.67
N ASN A 103 5.37 10.74 -2.34
CA ASN A 103 4.39 11.57 -3.01
C ASN A 103 3.89 10.95 -4.32
N SER A 104 2.62 11.21 -4.63
CA SER A 104 1.98 10.90 -5.92
C SER A 104 1.12 12.07 -6.35
N LYS A 105 1.09 12.34 -7.66
CA LYS A 105 0.20 13.36 -8.23
C LYS A 105 -1.25 12.92 -8.10
N ALA A 106 -2.16 13.87 -7.86
CA ALA A 106 -3.60 13.65 -7.78
C ALA A 106 -4.34 14.71 -8.61
N PRO A 107 -4.23 14.67 -9.96
CA PRO A 107 -4.70 15.76 -10.81
C PRO A 107 -6.22 16.00 -10.76
N LEU A 108 -7.00 15.00 -10.36
CA LEU A 108 -8.45 15.12 -10.16
C LEU A 108 -8.87 15.54 -8.74
N GLY A 109 -7.89 15.85 -7.87
CA GLY A 109 -8.17 16.15 -6.46
C GLY A 109 -8.79 14.96 -5.71
N GLY A 110 -9.64 15.26 -4.73
CA GLY A 110 -10.38 14.29 -3.93
C GLY A 110 -10.06 14.33 -2.45
N GLU A 111 -10.37 13.25 -1.72
CA GLU A 111 -10.11 13.12 -0.29
C GLU A 111 -8.60 13.03 0.01
N SER A 112 -8.17 13.61 1.15
CA SER A 112 -6.78 13.55 1.63
C SER A 112 -5.74 13.99 0.58
N VAL A 113 -6.01 15.07 -0.14
CA VAL A 113 -5.05 15.72 -1.04
C VAL A 113 -4.52 17.01 -0.41
N GLY A 114 -3.39 17.48 -0.92
CA GLY A 114 -2.79 18.76 -0.52
C GLY A 114 -1.72 19.21 -1.52
N PRO A 115 -1.25 20.48 -1.42
CA PRO A 115 -0.22 21.01 -2.32
C PRO A 115 1.10 20.26 -2.09
N SER A 116 1.68 19.72 -3.14
CA SER A 116 2.95 18.99 -3.07
C SER A 116 4.13 19.96 -2.93
N PRO A 117 4.96 19.83 -1.89
CA PRO A 117 6.14 20.68 -1.73
C PRO A 117 7.22 20.39 -2.77
N VAL A 118 7.19 19.21 -3.39
CA VAL A 118 8.20 18.76 -4.36
C VAL A 118 7.73 18.81 -5.82
N ASP A 119 6.48 19.22 -6.10
CA ASP A 119 5.92 19.33 -7.44
C ASP A 119 5.21 20.69 -7.66
N ARG A 120 5.93 21.77 -7.41
CA ARG A 120 5.46 23.16 -7.65
C ARG A 120 4.06 23.43 -7.05
N ARG A 121 3.79 22.90 -5.85
CA ARG A 121 2.50 23.01 -5.14
C ARG A 121 1.28 22.42 -5.88
N LYS A 122 1.50 21.58 -6.90
CA LYS A 122 0.40 20.85 -7.55
C LYS A 122 -0.26 19.90 -6.55
N VAL A 123 -1.54 19.61 -6.80
CA VAL A 123 -2.32 18.73 -5.93
C VAL A 123 -1.76 17.31 -5.94
N GLY A 124 -1.49 16.79 -4.76
CA GLY A 124 -0.91 15.48 -4.58
C GLY A 124 -1.34 14.78 -3.30
N VAL A 125 -0.96 13.54 -3.19
CA VAL A 125 -1.11 12.70 -2.00
C VAL A 125 0.23 12.14 -1.58
N LYS A 126 0.36 11.76 -0.31
CA LYS A 126 1.50 11.02 0.20
C LYS A 126 1.04 9.64 0.65
N LYS A 127 1.73 8.62 0.16
CA LYS A 127 1.58 7.22 0.62
C LYS A 127 2.60 6.99 1.71
N HIS A 128 2.15 6.67 2.92
CA HIS A 128 3.02 6.21 3.99
C HIS A 128 2.95 4.69 4.02
N ILE A 129 4.08 4.03 3.89
CA ILE A 129 4.16 2.57 3.92
C ILE A 129 5.15 2.11 4.98
N CYS A 130 4.77 1.07 5.70
CA CYS A 130 5.64 0.32 6.59
C CYS A 130 5.97 -1.01 5.91
N VAL A 131 7.25 -1.35 5.85
CA VAL A 131 7.72 -2.58 5.19
C VAL A 131 8.62 -3.38 6.12
N ASP A 132 8.72 -4.69 5.88
CA ASP A 132 9.72 -5.55 6.50
C ASP A 132 11.04 -5.52 5.73
N GLN A 133 12.01 -6.31 6.18
CA GLN A 133 13.34 -6.45 5.61
C GLN A 133 13.39 -6.99 4.17
N ASN A 134 12.31 -7.59 3.67
CA ASN A 134 12.17 -8.05 2.30
C ASN A 134 11.44 -7.01 1.41
N GLY A 135 10.99 -5.91 2.01
CA GLY A 135 10.20 -4.88 1.35
C GLY A 135 8.73 -5.26 1.21
N ILE A 136 8.24 -6.20 2.02
CA ILE A 136 6.83 -6.56 2.07
C ILE A 136 6.06 -5.46 2.80
N MET A 137 5.04 -4.91 2.15
CA MET A 137 4.20 -3.87 2.71
C MET A 137 3.32 -4.44 3.82
N LEU A 138 3.56 -4.00 5.05
CA LEU A 138 2.85 -4.42 6.26
C LEU A 138 1.76 -3.41 6.66
N GLY A 139 2.02 -2.11 6.51
CA GLY A 139 1.11 -1.03 6.90
C GLY A 139 1.02 0.04 5.80
N ILE A 140 -0.18 0.60 5.62
CA ILE A 140 -0.47 1.59 4.59
C ILE A 140 -1.35 2.68 5.19
N SER A 141 -0.97 3.96 5.00
CA SER A 141 -1.87 5.10 5.18
C SER A 141 -1.67 6.14 4.07
N VAL A 142 -2.61 7.07 3.93
CA VAL A 142 -2.61 8.07 2.86
C VAL A 142 -2.97 9.44 3.42
N SER A 143 -2.19 10.44 3.05
CA SER A 143 -2.40 11.83 3.47
C SER A 143 -2.27 12.81 2.31
N GLY A 144 -2.60 14.08 2.54
CA GLY A 144 -2.25 15.16 1.63
C GLY A 144 -0.71 15.28 1.52
N ALA A 145 -0.23 15.63 0.32
CA ALA A 145 1.20 15.73 0.04
C ALA A 145 1.96 16.74 0.92
N ASN A 146 1.25 17.74 1.48
CA ASN A 146 1.79 18.75 2.39
C ASN A 146 1.90 18.31 3.84
N ARG A 147 1.42 17.13 4.20
CA ARG A 147 1.44 16.66 5.59
C ARG A 147 2.81 16.11 5.97
N HIS A 148 3.23 16.36 7.20
CA HIS A 148 4.47 15.82 7.74
C HIS A 148 4.36 14.31 7.96
N ASP A 149 5.38 13.56 7.59
CA ASP A 149 5.45 12.10 7.65
C ASP A 149 5.25 11.57 9.07
N ASN A 150 5.85 12.25 10.05
CA ASN A 150 5.77 11.88 11.46
C ASN A 150 4.34 11.75 12.01
N VAL A 151 3.40 12.56 11.53
CA VAL A 151 1.98 12.55 11.97
C VAL A 151 1.30 11.21 11.65
N PHE A 152 1.76 10.54 10.58
CA PHE A 152 1.12 9.32 10.06
C PHE A 152 1.77 8.02 10.53
N VAL A 153 2.82 8.06 11.35
CA VAL A 153 3.44 6.85 11.93
C VAL A 153 2.42 6.02 12.69
N LYS A 154 1.66 6.66 13.60
CA LYS A 154 0.66 5.98 14.41
C LYS A 154 -0.37 5.26 13.54
N GLU A 155 -0.97 5.96 12.59
CA GLU A 155 -1.98 5.40 11.69
C GLU A 155 -1.40 4.28 10.84
N THR A 156 -0.20 4.47 10.24
CA THR A 156 0.42 3.48 9.38
C THR A 156 0.73 2.19 10.14
N VAL A 157 1.23 2.29 11.38
CA VAL A 157 1.52 1.13 12.24
C VAL A 157 0.23 0.45 12.72
N GLN A 158 -0.82 1.22 13.06
CA GLN A 158 -2.11 0.67 13.47
C GLN A 158 -2.85 -0.05 12.32
N ASN A 159 -2.58 0.34 11.09
CA ASN A 159 -3.12 -0.30 9.89
C ASN A 159 -2.40 -1.60 9.49
N ILE A 160 -1.44 -2.08 10.27
CA ILE A 160 -0.83 -3.40 10.05
C ILE A 160 -1.84 -4.47 10.45
N PRO A 161 -2.32 -5.31 9.50
CA PRO A 161 -3.45 -6.21 9.75
C PRO A 161 -3.05 -7.54 10.41
N ILE A 162 -1.76 -7.73 10.70
CA ILE A 162 -1.19 -8.92 11.33
C ILE A 162 -0.45 -8.55 12.61
N SER A 163 -0.42 -9.47 13.59
CA SER A 163 0.44 -9.30 14.75
C SER A 163 1.90 -9.47 14.34
N LEU A 164 2.73 -8.52 14.74
CA LEU A 164 4.18 -8.67 14.61
C LEU A 164 4.62 -9.57 15.78
N LEU A 165 4.97 -10.82 15.46
CA LEU A 165 5.09 -11.93 16.42
C LEU A 165 6.27 -11.81 17.39
N HIS A 166 7.18 -10.85 17.20
CA HIS A 166 8.38 -10.76 18.03
C HIS A 166 8.39 -9.49 18.88
N SER A 167 8.68 -9.65 20.16
CA SER A 167 9.15 -8.55 21.00
C SER A 167 10.48 -8.02 20.42
N HIS A 168 10.67 -6.71 20.48
CA HIS A 168 11.93 -6.06 20.06
C HIS A 168 12.19 -5.94 18.55
N VAL A 169 11.13 -5.89 17.72
CA VAL A 169 11.28 -5.53 16.31
C VAL A 169 11.87 -4.13 16.20
N VAL A 170 12.97 -4.00 15.44
CA VAL A 170 13.60 -2.69 15.20
C VAL A 170 12.74 -1.88 14.24
N PHE A 171 12.38 -0.66 14.62
CA PHE A 171 11.65 0.29 13.78
C PHE A 171 12.61 1.33 13.21
N ALA A 172 12.92 1.23 11.92
CA ALA A 172 13.81 2.12 11.21
C ALA A 172 13.04 3.25 10.50
N ALA A 173 13.47 4.50 10.72
CA ALA A 173 12.90 5.66 10.05
C ALA A 173 13.94 6.78 9.91
N ASP A 174 13.75 7.70 8.97
CA ASP A 174 14.62 8.84 8.79
C ASP A 174 14.42 9.93 9.88
N SER A 175 15.16 11.02 9.77
CA SER A 175 15.09 12.13 10.73
C SER A 175 13.79 12.94 10.71
N ALA A 176 12.96 12.81 9.66
CA ALA A 176 11.64 13.42 9.61
C ALA A 176 10.69 12.80 10.65
N TYR A 177 10.99 11.58 11.08
CA TYR A 177 10.21 10.84 12.08
C TYR A 177 10.73 11.05 13.52
N ASP A 178 11.80 11.83 13.73
CA ASP A 178 12.41 12.05 15.05
C ASP A 178 11.56 12.99 15.91
N SER A 179 10.62 12.41 16.67
CA SER A 179 9.86 13.14 17.69
C SER A 179 9.73 12.34 18.98
N LYS A 180 9.57 13.04 20.10
CA LYS A 180 9.34 12.42 21.41
C LYS A 180 8.07 11.57 21.40
N GLN A 181 6.99 12.07 20.78
CA GLN A 181 5.71 11.37 20.70
C GLN A 181 5.82 10.06 19.90
N THR A 182 6.52 10.08 18.74
CA THR A 182 6.76 8.86 17.94
C THR A 182 7.54 7.83 18.73
N LYS A 183 8.62 8.23 19.42
CA LYS A 183 9.43 7.29 20.23
C LYS A 183 8.62 6.68 21.37
N ILE A 184 7.80 7.47 22.07
CA ILE A 184 6.90 6.97 23.13
C ILE A 184 5.88 5.97 22.55
N PHE A 185 5.27 6.31 21.42
CA PHE A 185 4.30 5.42 20.75
C PHE A 185 4.93 4.09 20.34
N LEU A 186 6.10 4.13 19.70
CA LEU A 186 6.82 2.93 19.25
C LEU A 186 7.22 2.05 20.43
N LYS A 187 7.76 2.65 21.51
CA LYS A 187 8.08 1.91 22.74
C LYS A 187 6.88 1.22 23.35
N LYS A 188 5.71 1.92 23.42
CA LYS A 188 4.44 1.32 23.89
C LYS A 188 3.97 0.15 23.02
N LYS A 189 4.35 0.13 21.73
CA LYS A 189 4.06 -0.96 20.78
C LYS A 189 5.11 -2.08 20.77
N GLY A 190 6.13 -2.01 21.62
CA GLY A 190 7.20 -3.02 21.71
C GLY A 190 8.29 -2.88 20.65
N PHE A 191 8.36 -1.76 19.91
CA PHE A 191 9.41 -1.52 18.94
C PHE A 191 10.66 -0.93 19.59
N VAL A 192 11.82 -1.34 19.09
CA VAL A 192 13.10 -0.68 19.33
C VAL A 192 13.31 0.39 18.26
N SER A 193 13.29 1.67 18.63
CA SER A 193 13.38 2.77 17.67
C SER A 193 14.81 2.97 17.16
N LEU A 194 15.00 2.83 15.85
CA LEU A 194 16.19 3.21 15.11
C LEU A 194 15.85 4.38 14.18
N ILE A 195 15.72 5.56 14.75
CA ILE A 195 15.37 6.79 14.02
C ILE A 195 16.60 7.68 13.95
N SER A 196 16.99 8.12 12.73
CA SER A 196 18.09 9.07 12.55
C SER A 196 17.77 10.37 13.29
N GLN A 197 18.73 10.89 14.06
CA GLN A 197 18.53 12.15 14.76
C GLN A 197 18.56 13.34 13.79
N ASN A 198 17.71 14.31 14.06
CA ASN A 198 17.75 15.57 13.35
C ASN A 198 18.99 16.37 13.81
N LYS A 199 19.95 16.59 12.91
CA LYS A 199 21.21 17.30 13.17
C LYS A 199 21.01 18.70 13.77
N ARG A 200 19.85 19.34 13.54
CA ARG A 200 19.50 20.64 14.13
C ARG A 200 19.21 20.57 15.64
N ARG A 201 18.88 19.38 16.17
CA ARG A 201 18.46 19.17 17.57
C ARG A 201 19.52 18.47 18.42
N SER A 202 20.53 17.84 17.83
CA SER A 202 21.57 17.14 18.57
C SER A 202 22.92 17.23 17.87
N LYS A 203 23.95 17.59 18.65
CA LYS A 203 25.37 17.57 18.22
C LYS A 203 26.00 16.18 18.36
N LYS A 204 25.31 15.21 19.02
CA LYS A 204 25.86 13.86 19.22
C LYS A 204 25.77 13.06 17.92
N VAL A 205 26.85 12.36 17.60
CA VAL A 205 26.90 11.39 16.51
C VAL A 205 26.00 10.22 16.88
N VAL A 206 24.93 10.04 16.13
CA VAL A 206 24.01 8.91 16.31
C VAL A 206 24.16 7.96 15.15
N GLU A 207 24.02 6.66 15.43
CA GLU A 207 24.05 5.61 14.42
C GLU A 207 23.21 6.00 13.20
N LYS A 208 23.88 6.12 12.06
CA LYS A 208 23.18 6.30 10.78
C LYS A 208 22.35 5.05 10.52
N ILE A 209 21.07 5.25 10.17
CA ILE A 209 20.26 4.17 9.59
C ILE A 209 21.12 3.54 8.49
N ARG A 210 21.37 2.24 8.61
CA ARG A 210 22.17 1.52 7.63
C ARG A 210 21.55 1.72 6.25
N SER A 211 22.34 1.99 5.25
CA SER A 211 21.92 2.22 3.86
C SER A 211 20.94 1.14 3.35
N ARG A 212 21.07 -0.09 3.88
CA ARG A 212 20.18 -1.24 3.56
C ARG A 212 18.72 -1.00 3.91
N HIS A 213 18.39 -0.40 5.07
CA HIS A 213 17.00 -0.15 5.48
C HIS A 213 16.33 0.85 4.54
N ARG A 214 17.07 1.90 4.20
CA ARG A 214 16.61 2.93 3.29
C ARG A 214 16.40 2.39 1.86
N TRP A 215 17.36 1.65 1.35
CA TRP A 215 17.29 1.06 0.02
C TRP A 215 16.06 0.15 -0.16
N ILE A 216 15.72 -0.66 0.85
CA ILE A 216 14.59 -1.59 0.76
C ILE A 216 13.26 -0.86 0.63
N ILE A 217 13.05 0.20 1.42
CA ILE A 217 11.80 0.96 1.35
C ILE A 217 11.71 1.78 0.05
N GLU A 218 12.83 2.36 -0.40
CA GLU A 218 12.91 3.05 -1.70
C GLU A 218 12.60 2.09 -2.86
N ARG A 219 13.13 0.86 -2.82
CA ARG A 219 12.81 -0.20 -3.77
C ARG A 219 11.31 -0.54 -3.76
N THR A 220 10.69 -0.60 -2.58
CA THR A 220 9.26 -0.89 -2.47
C THR A 220 8.42 0.25 -3.05
N HIS A 221 8.79 1.51 -2.83
CA HIS A 221 8.15 2.65 -3.51
C HIS A 221 8.29 2.55 -5.03
N SER A 222 9.46 2.17 -5.55
CA SER A 222 9.68 1.95 -6.97
C SER A 222 8.77 0.85 -7.53
N HIS A 223 8.57 -0.25 -6.79
CA HIS A 223 7.61 -1.30 -7.18
C HIS A 223 6.17 -0.79 -7.24
N LEU A 224 5.75 0.05 -6.30
CA LEU A 224 4.42 0.68 -6.33
C LEU A 224 4.29 1.64 -7.52
N ASN A 225 5.33 2.39 -7.85
CA ASN A 225 5.33 3.34 -8.95
C ASN A 225 5.23 2.65 -10.33
N ASN A 226 5.60 1.37 -10.43
CA ASN A 226 5.35 0.55 -11.63
C ASN A 226 3.85 0.25 -11.85
N TRP A 227 3.00 0.55 -10.86
CA TRP A 227 1.55 0.55 -11.00
C TRP A 227 1.09 1.97 -11.31
N ARG A 228 0.93 2.28 -12.59
CA ARG A 228 0.68 3.66 -13.05
C ARG A 228 -0.57 4.29 -12.45
N GLY A 229 -1.61 3.49 -12.13
CA GLY A 229 -2.79 3.94 -11.41
C GLY A 229 -2.56 4.24 -9.91
N ILE A 230 -1.37 3.86 -9.36
CA ILE A 230 -0.91 4.22 -8.02
C ILE A 230 0.11 5.37 -8.11
N PHE A 231 0.99 5.36 -9.11
CA PHE A 231 1.97 6.43 -9.35
C PHE A 231 1.28 7.78 -9.58
N ILE A 232 0.17 7.79 -10.35
CA ILE A 232 -0.73 8.94 -10.47
C ILE A 232 -2.09 8.52 -9.92
N ARG A 233 -2.54 9.21 -8.87
CA ARG A 233 -3.83 8.93 -8.25
C ARG A 233 -4.97 9.55 -9.07
N TRP A 234 -5.72 8.71 -9.75
CA TRP A 234 -6.97 9.10 -10.45
C TRP A 234 -8.22 8.92 -9.58
N ASN A 235 -8.11 8.19 -8.48
CA ASN A 235 -9.23 7.91 -7.58
C ASN A 235 -9.48 9.08 -6.62
N LYS A 236 -10.67 9.70 -6.64
CA LYS A 236 -11.03 10.77 -5.70
C LYS A 236 -11.17 10.25 -4.26
N LYS A 237 -11.77 9.06 -4.05
CA LYS A 237 -11.94 8.46 -2.72
C LYS A 237 -10.66 7.79 -2.24
N VAL A 238 -10.26 8.04 -0.98
CA VAL A 238 -9.07 7.43 -0.36
C VAL A 238 -9.18 5.90 -0.33
N LYS A 239 -10.35 5.37 0.05
CA LYS A 239 -10.59 3.93 0.12
C LYS A 239 -10.35 3.21 -1.22
N ASN A 240 -10.64 3.87 -2.35
CA ASN A 240 -10.37 3.32 -3.67
C ASN A 240 -8.86 3.25 -3.97
N TYR A 241 -8.14 4.28 -3.56
CA TYR A 241 -6.71 4.35 -3.74
C TYR A 241 -5.96 3.35 -2.85
N VAL A 242 -6.37 3.24 -1.57
CA VAL A 242 -5.83 2.22 -0.65
C VAL A 242 -6.08 0.81 -1.16
N ALA A 243 -7.28 0.51 -1.70
CA ALA A 243 -7.59 -0.79 -2.30
C ALA A 243 -6.66 -1.11 -3.49
N ALA A 244 -6.34 -0.13 -4.34
CA ALA A 244 -5.35 -0.30 -5.41
C ALA A 244 -3.95 -0.64 -4.86
N ILE A 245 -3.52 0.04 -3.79
CA ILE A 245 -2.24 -0.24 -3.13
C ILE A 245 -2.26 -1.65 -2.51
N GLN A 246 -3.35 -2.07 -1.86
CA GLN A 246 -3.50 -3.42 -1.30
C GLN A 246 -3.40 -4.51 -2.38
N ILE A 247 -4.00 -4.30 -3.57
CA ILE A 247 -3.85 -5.20 -4.72
C ILE A 247 -2.39 -5.32 -5.14
N ALA A 248 -1.68 -4.19 -5.25
CA ALA A 248 -0.27 -4.18 -5.63
C ALA A 248 0.62 -4.82 -4.57
N ALA A 249 0.38 -4.51 -3.29
CA ALA A 249 1.06 -5.10 -2.13
C ALA A 249 0.92 -6.62 -2.13
N THR A 250 -0.30 -7.12 -2.27
CA THR A 250 -0.59 -8.56 -2.32
C THR A 250 0.10 -9.23 -3.52
N TYR A 251 0.04 -8.59 -4.70
CA TYR A 251 0.70 -9.12 -5.89
C TYR A 251 2.22 -9.24 -5.72
N TYR A 252 2.83 -8.27 -5.03
CA TYR A 252 4.24 -8.31 -4.71
C TYR A 252 4.58 -9.40 -3.69
N THR A 253 3.82 -9.47 -2.59
CA THR A 253 4.03 -10.46 -1.50
C THR A 253 3.93 -11.91 -1.99
N LEU A 254 3.08 -12.18 -2.98
CA LEU A 254 2.93 -13.52 -3.57
C LEU A 254 4.22 -14.08 -4.20
N ARG A 255 5.24 -13.27 -4.44
CA ARG A 255 6.54 -13.73 -4.96
C ARG A 255 7.39 -14.38 -3.86
N PHE A 256 7.06 -14.13 -2.60
CA PHE A 256 7.82 -14.58 -1.42
C PHE A 256 7.15 -15.74 -0.66
N ILE A 257 6.01 -16.18 -1.12
CA ILE A 257 5.28 -17.36 -0.61
C ILE A 257 5.44 -18.52 -1.61
#